data_b434306b3e9b53e868804b35edca1638
#
_entry.id   b434306b3e9b53e868804b35edca1638
#
_cell.length_a   1.000
_cell.length_b   1.000
_cell.length_c   1.000
_cell.angle_alpha   90.00
_cell.angle_beta   90.00
_cell.angle_gamma   90.00
#
_symmetry.space_group_name_H-M   'P 1'
#
loop_
_entity.id
_entity.type
_entity.pdbx_description
1 polymer ?
#
loop_
_entity_poly.entity_id
_entity_poly.type
_entity_poly.pdbx_seq_one_letter_code
_entity_poly.pdbx_strand_id
1 'polypeptide(L)'
;AYNNSIIAIAATKNLAVADMNAVMNQLSTLSGLKIETNSIYTANYFSGSGTEGQVLFSLDGVHPNARGYAVIANELIKTINAKFKSNLPLHNPTYFPGISILPTN
;
A
#
# COMPACT_ATOMS: atom_id res chain seq x y z
N ALA A 1 -6.55 11.84 15.61
CA ALA A 1 -7.61 12.83 15.76
C ALA A 1 -8.22 13.22 14.41
N TYR A 2 -7.42 13.74 13.49
CA TYR A 2 -7.97 14.17 12.19
C TYR A 2 -8.57 13.02 11.39
N ASN A 3 -7.92 11.88 11.34
CA ASN A 3 -8.41 10.73 10.56
C ASN A 3 -9.72 10.20 11.11
N ASN A 4 -9.87 10.15 12.44
CA ASN A 4 -11.13 9.72 13.05
C ASN A 4 -12.27 10.67 12.73
N SER A 5 -12.00 11.96 12.70
CA SER A 5 -13.01 12.98 12.33
C SER A 5 -13.39 12.85 10.87
N ILE A 6 -12.43 12.62 9.98
CA ILE A 6 -12.68 12.42 8.54
C ILE A 6 -13.55 11.19 8.33
N ILE A 7 -13.24 10.09 8.98
CA ILE A 7 -14.00 8.84 8.86
C ILE A 7 -15.43 9.04 9.35
N ALA A 8 -15.61 9.73 10.50
CA ALA A 8 -16.92 10.00 11.04
C ALA A 8 -17.77 10.88 10.11
N ILE A 9 -17.19 11.94 9.54
CA ILE A 9 -17.87 12.80 8.58
C ILE A 9 -18.23 12.02 7.31
N ALA A 10 -17.31 11.22 6.80
CA ALA A 10 -17.54 10.40 5.62
C ALA A 10 -18.72 9.44 5.83
N ALA A 11 -18.82 8.84 7.01
CA ALA A 11 -19.94 7.97 7.35
C ALA A 11 -21.28 8.70 7.29
N THR A 12 -21.34 9.94 7.79
CA THR A 12 -22.59 10.73 7.75
C THR A 12 -22.98 11.13 6.33
N LYS A 13 -22.03 11.21 5.40
CA LYS A 13 -22.26 11.55 4.00
C LYS A 13 -22.29 10.33 3.08
N ASN A 14 -22.20 9.15 3.64
CA ASN A 14 -22.16 7.89 2.89
C ASN A 14 -21.04 7.87 1.82
N LEU A 15 -19.85 8.35 2.19
CA LEU A 15 -18.70 8.42 1.30
C LEU A 15 -17.78 7.21 1.49
N ALA A 16 -17.08 6.84 0.43
CA ALA A 16 -16.02 5.83 0.51
C ALA A 16 -14.80 6.43 1.21
N VAL A 17 -14.10 5.62 2.00
CA VAL A 17 -12.86 6.03 2.68
C VAL A 17 -11.79 4.99 2.38
N ALA A 18 -10.69 5.43 1.79
CA ALA A 18 -9.48 4.62 1.69
C ALA A 18 -8.58 4.98 2.89
N ASP A 19 -8.51 4.10 3.88
CA ASP A 19 -7.75 4.36 5.11
C ASP A 19 -6.26 4.08 4.86
N MET A 20 -5.59 5.01 4.20
CA MET A 20 -4.18 4.88 3.89
C MET A 20 -3.29 4.95 5.14
N ASN A 21 -3.77 5.57 6.21
CA ASN A 21 -3.04 5.56 7.48
C ASN A 21 -2.94 4.14 8.05
N ALA A 22 -4.02 3.37 7.97
CA ALA A 22 -4.01 1.98 8.40
C ALA A 22 -3.05 1.14 7.54
N VAL A 23 -3.03 1.36 6.23
CA VAL A 23 -2.11 0.69 5.32
C VAL A 23 -0.66 1.03 5.67
N MET A 24 -0.36 2.30 5.91
CA MET A 24 0.99 2.74 6.27
C MET A 24 1.43 2.16 7.61
N ASN A 25 0.53 2.11 8.60
CA ASN A 25 0.83 1.48 9.88
C ASN A 25 1.17 0.00 9.71
N GLN A 26 0.43 -0.71 8.86
CA GLN A 26 0.70 -2.12 8.57
C GLN A 26 2.07 -2.30 7.93
N LEU A 27 2.40 -1.47 6.94
CA LEU A 27 3.69 -1.52 6.24
C LEU A 27 4.87 -1.23 7.18
N SER A 28 4.64 -0.47 8.23
CA SER A 28 5.67 -0.12 9.22
C SER A 28 5.94 -1.22 10.25
N THR A 29 5.12 -2.26 10.28
CA THR A 29 5.34 -3.37 11.20
C THR A 29 6.34 -4.36 10.63
N LEU A 30 6.95 -5.17 11.51
CA LEU A 30 7.84 -6.25 11.07
C LEU A 30 7.11 -7.32 10.27
N SER A 31 5.81 -7.48 10.53
CA SER A 31 4.96 -8.41 9.76
C SER A 31 4.64 -7.90 8.36
N GLY A 32 4.73 -6.59 8.13
CA GLY A 32 4.44 -5.98 6.85
C GLY A 32 2.99 -6.07 6.42
N LEU A 33 2.71 -5.70 5.20
CA LEU A 33 1.40 -5.79 4.57
C LEU A 33 1.35 -7.06 3.72
N LYS A 34 0.47 -7.97 4.09
CA LYS A 34 0.26 -9.21 3.32
C LYS A 34 -0.79 -8.96 2.23
N ILE A 35 -0.41 -9.25 1.01
CA ILE A 35 -1.29 -9.11 -0.15
C ILE A 35 -1.71 -10.50 -0.65
N GLU A 36 -2.74 -10.54 -1.46
CA GLU A 36 -3.45 -11.75 -1.93
C GLU A 36 -2.55 -12.86 -2.47
N THR A 37 -1.37 -12.52 -2.95
CA THR A 37 -0.39 -13.48 -3.48
C THR A 37 0.51 -14.07 -2.40
N ASN A 38 0.19 -13.87 -1.13
CA ASN A 38 1.03 -14.24 0.02
C ASN A 38 2.37 -13.47 0.08
N SER A 39 2.52 -12.46 -0.74
CA SER A 39 3.69 -11.58 -0.68
C SER A 39 3.56 -10.61 0.49
N ILE A 40 4.65 -10.37 1.19
CA ILE A 40 4.70 -9.43 2.30
C ILE A 40 5.50 -8.21 1.86
N TYR A 41 4.91 -7.03 1.98
CA TYR A 41 5.54 -5.76 1.61
C TYR A 41 5.83 -4.94 2.85
N THR A 42 6.93 -4.21 2.84
CA THR A 42 7.36 -3.38 3.97
C THR A 42 7.57 -1.94 3.51
N ALA A 43 7.67 -1.03 4.49
CA ALA A 43 7.76 0.40 4.20
C ALA A 43 9.05 0.75 3.46
N ASN A 44 10.19 0.36 4.01
CA ASN A 44 11.47 0.67 3.39
C ASN A 44 12.49 -0.42 3.66
N TYR A 45 13.61 -0.32 2.96
CA TYR A 45 14.66 -1.33 3.01
C TYR A 45 15.26 -1.53 4.40
N PHE A 46 15.38 -0.45 5.16
CA PHE A 46 16.09 -0.48 6.44
C PHE A 46 15.17 -0.79 7.63
N SER A 47 13.90 -0.53 7.52
CA SER A 47 12.96 -0.68 8.65
C SER A 47 12.09 -1.93 8.56
N GLY A 48 12.09 -2.61 7.43
CA GLY A 48 11.29 -3.82 7.25
C GLY A 48 12.15 -5.08 7.27
N SER A 49 11.49 -6.22 7.33
CA SER A 49 12.13 -7.53 7.23
C SER A 49 12.09 -8.11 5.81
N GLY A 50 11.59 -7.35 4.86
CA GLY A 50 11.42 -7.83 3.49
C GLY A 50 12.70 -7.79 2.66
N THR A 51 12.69 -8.50 1.56
CA THR A 51 13.73 -8.43 0.54
C THR A 51 13.53 -7.18 -0.32
N GLU A 52 14.53 -6.84 -1.13
CA GLU A 52 14.47 -5.66 -2.01
C GLU A 52 13.19 -5.57 -2.81
N GLY A 53 12.74 -6.68 -3.40
CA GLY A 53 11.55 -6.71 -4.23
C GLY A 53 10.25 -6.47 -3.47
N GLN A 54 10.29 -6.52 -2.15
CA GLN A 54 9.12 -6.34 -1.30
C GLN A 54 9.08 -4.99 -0.60
N VAL A 55 10.05 -4.12 -0.86
CA VAL A 55 10.09 -2.78 -0.29
C VAL A 55 9.33 -1.83 -1.21
N LEU A 56 8.44 -1.02 -0.64
CA LEU A 56 7.53 -0.16 -1.40
C LEU A 56 7.96 1.30 -1.47
N PHE A 57 8.96 1.69 -0.71
CA PHE A 57 9.47 3.07 -0.71
C PHE A 57 10.84 3.14 -1.35
N SER A 58 11.19 4.34 -1.82
CA SER A 58 12.52 4.63 -2.31
C SER A 58 13.50 4.74 -1.14
N LEU A 59 14.79 4.94 -1.45
CA LEU A 59 15.83 5.00 -0.41
C LEU A 59 15.66 6.18 0.55
N ASP A 60 14.92 7.22 0.15
CA ASP A 60 14.66 8.35 1.05
C ASP A 60 13.63 8.01 2.15
N GLY A 61 12.93 6.88 2.02
CA GLY A 61 11.94 6.45 3.00
C GLY A 61 10.65 7.28 3.02
N VAL A 62 10.51 8.22 2.10
CA VAL A 62 9.36 9.15 2.04
C VAL A 62 8.53 8.92 0.80
N HIS A 63 9.16 8.81 -0.37
CA HIS A 63 8.46 8.63 -1.64
C HIS A 63 8.32 7.14 -1.96
N PRO A 64 7.11 6.67 -2.32
CA PRO A 64 6.95 5.30 -2.79
C PRO A 64 7.75 5.07 -4.07
N ASN A 65 8.22 3.85 -4.28
CA ASN A 65 8.73 3.43 -5.59
C ASN A 65 7.55 3.05 -6.50
N ALA A 66 7.82 2.66 -7.75
CA ALA A 66 6.76 2.32 -8.70
C ALA A 66 5.87 1.18 -8.21
N ARG A 67 6.46 0.18 -7.59
CA ARG A 67 5.71 -0.94 -6.99
C ARG A 67 4.85 -0.45 -5.83
N GLY A 68 5.35 0.47 -5.02
CA GLY A 68 4.59 1.10 -3.93
C GLY A 68 3.37 1.85 -4.45
N TYR A 69 3.51 2.58 -5.54
CA TYR A 69 2.36 3.24 -6.16
C TYR A 69 1.31 2.25 -6.65
N ALA A 70 1.73 1.10 -7.18
CA ALA A 70 0.77 0.05 -7.58
C ALA A 70 -0.02 -0.47 -6.39
N VAL A 71 0.63 -0.68 -5.25
CA VAL A 71 -0.05 -1.10 -4.01
C VAL A 71 -1.03 -0.04 -3.54
N ILE A 72 -0.64 1.23 -3.56
CA ILE A 72 -1.53 2.34 -3.19
C ILE A 72 -2.74 2.39 -4.12
N ALA A 73 -2.52 2.28 -5.42
CA ALA A 73 -3.60 2.25 -6.41
C ALA A 73 -4.57 1.10 -6.12
N ASN A 74 -4.08 -0.08 -5.76
CA ASN A 74 -4.91 -1.22 -5.43
C ASN A 74 -5.79 -0.95 -4.19
N GLU A 75 -5.27 -0.28 -3.19
CA GLU A 75 -6.07 0.07 -2.01
C GLU A 75 -7.21 1.02 -2.37
N LEU A 76 -6.97 1.98 -3.27
CA LEU A 76 -8.01 2.86 -3.78
C LEU A 76 -9.04 2.07 -4.59
N ILE A 77 -8.60 1.17 -5.46
CA ILE A 77 -9.48 0.33 -6.27
C ILE A 77 -10.36 -0.55 -5.38
N LYS A 78 -9.78 -1.17 -4.35
CA LYS A 78 -10.54 -2.00 -3.41
C LYS A 78 -11.63 -1.18 -2.71
N THR A 79 -11.31 0.05 -2.30
CA THR A 79 -12.26 0.96 -1.66
C THR A 79 -13.40 1.30 -2.61
N ILE A 80 -13.09 1.61 -3.88
CA ILE A 80 -14.08 1.92 -4.91
C ILE A 80 -14.98 0.71 -5.16
N ASN A 81 -14.37 -0.46 -5.35
CA ASN A 81 -15.12 -1.70 -5.61
C ASN A 81 -16.08 -2.03 -4.47
N ALA A 82 -15.63 -1.89 -3.23
CA ALA A 82 -16.45 -2.18 -2.06
C ALA A 82 -17.63 -1.20 -1.95
N LYS A 83 -17.37 0.09 -2.16
CA LYS A 83 -18.41 1.12 -1.98
C LYS A 83 -19.45 1.12 -3.09
N PHE A 84 -19.00 1.00 -4.32
CA PHE A 84 -19.88 1.12 -5.50
C PHE A 84 -20.25 -0.22 -6.12
N LYS A 85 -19.85 -1.33 -5.50
CA LYS A 85 -20.07 -2.69 -6.00
C LYS A 85 -19.57 -2.84 -7.43
N SER A 86 -18.46 -2.18 -7.74
CA SER A 86 -17.80 -2.28 -9.03
C SER A 86 -16.80 -3.44 -9.05
N ASN A 87 -16.22 -3.69 -10.19
CA ASN A 87 -15.34 -4.83 -10.39
C ASN A 87 -14.09 -4.43 -11.18
N LEU A 88 -13.49 -3.31 -10.77
CA LEU A 88 -12.27 -2.83 -11.38
C LEU A 88 -11.12 -3.81 -11.07
N PRO A 89 -10.28 -4.14 -12.06
CA PRO A 89 -9.17 -5.06 -11.83
C PRO A 89 -8.08 -4.42 -10.98
N LEU A 90 -7.46 -5.23 -10.13
CA LEU A 90 -6.29 -4.81 -9.37
C LEU A 90 -5.05 -4.95 -10.22
N HIS A 91 -4.04 -4.13 -9.96
CA HIS A 91 -2.73 -4.26 -10.57
C HIS A 91 -1.91 -5.34 -9.84
N ASN A 92 -1.08 -6.04 -10.59
CA ASN A 92 -0.09 -6.93 -9.97
C ASN A 92 1.15 -6.09 -9.63
N PRO A 93 1.46 -5.87 -8.34
CA PRO A 93 2.60 -5.02 -7.97
C PRO A 93 3.93 -5.51 -8.51
N THR A 94 4.08 -6.79 -8.76
CA THR A 94 5.34 -7.36 -9.27
C THR A 94 5.63 -6.95 -10.71
N TYR A 95 4.65 -6.42 -11.44
CA TYR A 95 4.87 -5.91 -12.79
C TYR A 95 5.50 -4.51 -12.80
N PHE A 96 5.62 -3.87 -11.65
CA PHE A 96 6.19 -2.54 -11.51
C PHE A 96 7.53 -2.63 -10.77
N PRO A 97 8.54 -1.85 -11.16
CA PRO A 97 9.85 -1.94 -10.51
C PRO A 97 9.79 -1.46 -9.06
N GLY A 98 10.46 -2.21 -8.20
CA GLY A 98 10.74 -1.80 -6.84
C GLY A 98 12.15 -1.24 -6.74
N ILE A 99 12.63 -1.09 -5.50
CA ILE A 99 14.00 -0.69 -5.28
C ILE A 99 14.94 -1.86 -5.56
N SER A 100 16.12 -1.56 -6.11
CA SER A 100 17.19 -2.54 -6.28
C SER A 100 18.50 -1.88 -5.89
N ILE A 101 19.11 -2.35 -4.83
CA ILE A 101 20.38 -1.83 -4.32
C ILE A 101 21.55 -2.67 -4.83
N LEU A 102 21.34 -3.97 -4.92
CA LEU A 102 22.36 -4.91 -5.38
C LEU A 102 22.27 -5.10 -6.88
N PRO A 103 23.40 -5.28 -7.58
CA PRO A 103 23.38 -5.59 -9.00
C PRO A 103 22.57 -6.87 -9.26
N THR A 104 21.69 -6.82 -10.23
CA THR A 104 20.96 -7.99 -10.70
C THR A 104 21.61 -8.46 -11.99
N ASN A 105 22.19 -9.62 -11.94
CA ASN A 105 22.79 -10.22 -13.13
C ASN A 105 21.85 -11.22 -13.77
#